data_2deac96ad2af9391f1881abdf0c057c0
#
_entry.id   2deac96ad2af9391f1881abdf0c057c0
#
_cell.length_a   1.000
_cell.length_b   1.000
_cell.length_c   1.000
_cell.angle_alpha   90.00
_cell.angle_beta   90.00
_cell.angle_gamma   90.00
#
_symmetry.space_group_name_H-M   'P 1'
#
loop_
_entity.id
_entity.type
_entity.pdbx_description
1 polymer ?
#
loop_
_entity_poly.entity_id
_entity_poly.type
_entity_poly.pdbx_seq_one_letter_code
_entity_poly.pdbx_strand_id
1 'polypeptide(L)'
;MKRMSTNPSEYVVFDVETNGLNSKQDDLLSISFYKPDDGKEYSKFLPLELNHKVVTTHINDITEEDLVGATALTQLEFDQLVEEFELEKREILIYAGRNFDASFLSAYMKRHRIFGFEKLNFYNFKKNIISSKYSYGNITKDNLCSIFKVDGVKTVHSGRNDCMLEWKLFEKMEGYFYLVTEGGGEDNVFRLNEDYIIPA
;
A
#
# COMPACT_ATOMS: atom_id res chain seq x y z
N MET A 1 -2.22 -19.59 -13.40
CA MET A 1 -2.41 -18.21 -12.88
C MET A 1 -3.20 -18.34 -11.60
N LYS A 2 -2.67 -17.92 -10.43
CA LYS A 2 -3.42 -18.01 -9.16
C LYS A 2 -4.63 -17.09 -9.29
N ARG A 3 -5.81 -17.60 -9.00
CA ARG A 3 -7.05 -16.81 -9.03
C ARG A 3 -6.92 -15.77 -7.91
N MET A 4 -7.08 -14.49 -8.23
CA MET A 4 -7.12 -13.45 -7.20
C MET A 4 -8.40 -13.65 -6.37
N SER A 5 -8.31 -13.43 -5.09
CA SER A 5 -9.40 -13.56 -4.13
C SER A 5 -9.63 -12.21 -3.47
N THR A 6 -10.89 -11.78 -3.30
CA THR A 6 -11.26 -10.63 -2.46
C THR A 6 -11.49 -11.02 -1.01
N ASN A 7 -11.10 -12.24 -0.63
CA ASN A 7 -11.26 -12.65 0.76
C ASN A 7 -10.36 -11.81 1.68
N PRO A 8 -10.94 -10.95 2.53
CA PRO A 8 -10.15 -10.05 3.37
C PRO A 8 -9.20 -10.77 4.32
N SER A 9 -9.47 -12.04 4.65
CA SER A 9 -8.59 -12.83 5.52
C SER A 9 -7.27 -13.25 4.87
N GLU A 10 -7.11 -13.05 3.55
CA GLU A 10 -5.88 -13.39 2.84
C GLU A 10 -4.89 -12.22 2.77
N TYR A 11 -5.30 -11.01 3.18
CA TYR A 11 -4.54 -9.79 2.96
C TYR A 11 -4.30 -8.97 4.23
N VAL A 12 -3.20 -8.22 4.18
CA VAL A 12 -2.92 -7.06 5.02
C VAL A 12 -2.49 -5.94 4.10
N VAL A 13 -2.98 -4.73 4.29
CA VAL A 13 -2.54 -3.56 3.52
C VAL A 13 -1.41 -2.87 4.26
N PHE A 14 -0.42 -2.43 3.53
CA PHE A 14 0.76 -1.75 4.06
C PHE A 14 1.08 -0.50 3.26
N ASP A 15 1.30 0.59 3.95
CA ASP A 15 1.68 1.88 3.38
C ASP A 15 2.76 2.55 4.21
N VAL A 16 3.57 3.39 3.58
CA VAL A 16 4.65 4.15 4.22
C VAL A 16 4.64 5.61 3.85
N GLU A 17 5.00 6.46 4.81
CA GLU A 17 5.35 7.83 4.52
C GLU A 17 6.86 8.03 4.62
N THR A 18 7.42 8.81 3.71
CA THR A 18 8.87 8.94 3.56
C THR A 18 9.31 10.38 3.39
N ASN A 19 10.56 10.66 3.72
CA ASN A 19 11.18 11.98 3.57
C ASN A 19 11.87 12.18 2.19
N GLY A 20 11.51 11.35 1.21
CA GLY A 20 12.05 11.41 -0.15
C GLY A 20 11.80 10.13 -0.92
N LEU A 21 12.51 9.92 -2.03
CA LEU A 21 12.25 8.83 -2.96
C LEU A 21 13.30 7.71 -2.95
N ASN A 22 14.39 7.89 -2.23
CA ASN A 22 15.52 6.98 -2.22
C ASN A 22 15.64 6.27 -0.85
N SER A 23 15.20 5.04 -0.76
CA SER A 23 15.20 4.24 0.49
C SER A 23 16.59 4.07 1.16
N LYS A 24 17.68 4.37 0.46
CA LYS A 24 19.03 4.32 1.01
C LYS A 24 19.52 5.64 1.59
N GLN A 25 18.88 6.76 1.24
CA GLN A 25 19.32 8.11 1.56
C GLN A 25 18.27 8.93 2.30
N ASP A 26 17.00 8.54 2.17
CA ASP A 26 15.89 9.25 2.75
C ASP A 26 15.26 8.44 3.89
N ASP A 27 14.69 9.15 4.86
CA ASP A 27 14.06 8.53 6.02
C ASP A 27 12.70 7.93 5.70
N LEU A 28 12.41 6.83 6.35
CA LEU A 28 11.08 6.28 6.54
C LEU A 28 10.46 7.01 7.73
N LEU A 29 9.42 7.80 7.49
CA LEU A 29 8.78 8.66 8.50
C LEU A 29 7.66 7.95 9.26
N SER A 30 6.91 7.08 8.58
CA SER A 30 5.91 6.24 9.23
C SER A 30 5.68 4.93 8.50
N ILE A 31 5.17 3.96 9.25
CA ILE A 31 4.66 2.70 8.74
C ILE A 31 3.22 2.52 9.19
N SER A 32 2.39 1.97 8.32
CA SER A 32 0.99 1.68 8.62
C SER A 32 0.59 0.32 8.09
N PHE A 33 -0.19 -0.41 8.91
CA PHE A 33 -0.80 -1.68 8.54
C PHE A 33 -2.30 -1.63 8.79
N TYR A 34 -3.05 -2.26 7.90
CA TYR A 34 -4.49 -2.46 8.04
C TYR A 34 -4.86 -3.90 7.71
N LYS A 35 -5.60 -4.54 8.61
CA LYS A 35 -6.08 -5.92 8.46
C LYS A 35 -7.57 -5.89 8.15
N PRO A 36 -7.98 -6.19 6.91
CA PRO A 36 -9.34 -5.90 6.44
C PRO A 36 -10.44 -6.76 7.06
N ASP A 37 -10.13 -7.99 7.48
CA ASP A 37 -11.11 -8.95 7.99
C ASP A 37 -11.63 -8.62 9.40
N ASP A 38 -10.82 -7.96 10.22
CA ASP A 38 -11.20 -7.57 11.59
C ASP A 38 -11.11 -6.05 11.83
N GLY A 39 -10.66 -5.29 10.82
CA GLY A 39 -10.51 -3.84 10.89
C GLY A 39 -9.35 -3.37 11.79
N LYS A 40 -8.43 -4.28 12.13
CA LYS A 40 -7.29 -3.92 12.97
C LYS A 40 -6.34 -2.99 12.22
N GLU A 41 -5.82 -2.02 12.94
CA GLU A 41 -4.95 -0.97 12.42
C GLU A 41 -3.71 -0.82 13.29
N TYR A 42 -2.61 -0.46 12.65
CA TYR A 42 -1.38 -0.05 13.31
C TYR A 42 -0.75 1.10 12.50
N SER A 43 -0.30 2.13 13.20
CA SER A 43 0.53 3.19 12.62
C SER A 43 1.58 3.62 13.63
N LYS A 44 2.79 3.86 13.15
CA LYS A 44 3.91 4.31 13.97
C LYS A 44 4.73 5.35 13.22
N PHE A 45 4.94 6.50 13.85
CA PHE A 45 5.97 7.44 13.43
C PHE A 45 7.35 6.93 13.81
N LEU A 46 8.31 7.22 12.95
CA LEU A 46 9.71 6.82 13.10
C LEU A 46 10.59 8.07 13.16
N PRO A 47 11.71 8.04 13.90
CA PRO A 47 12.58 9.19 14.02
C PRO A 47 13.33 9.48 12.72
N LEU A 48 13.70 10.77 12.52
CA LEU A 48 14.67 11.14 11.50
C LEU A 48 16.06 10.61 11.87
N GLU A 49 16.74 9.98 10.92
CA GLU A 49 18.04 9.34 11.13
C GLU A 49 19.07 9.71 10.05
N LEU A 50 18.61 9.88 8.81
CA LEU A 50 19.44 10.18 7.66
C LEU A 50 19.38 11.66 7.28
N ASN A 51 18.23 12.29 7.51
CA ASN A 51 17.97 13.68 7.19
C ASN A 51 17.89 14.54 8.46
N HIS A 52 18.18 15.83 8.35
CA HIS A 52 18.14 16.75 9.50
C HIS A 52 16.78 17.43 9.68
N LYS A 53 15.90 17.31 8.69
CA LYS A 53 14.56 17.92 8.70
C LYS A 53 13.62 17.15 7.79
N VAL A 54 12.31 17.33 8.02
CA VAL A 54 11.28 16.85 7.10
C VAL A 54 11.20 17.80 5.90
N VAL A 55 11.24 17.24 4.69
CA VAL A 55 11.14 18.02 3.45
C VAL A 55 9.90 17.70 2.63
N THR A 56 9.15 16.70 3.03
CA THR A 56 7.96 16.16 2.34
C THR A 56 6.64 16.54 2.99
N THR A 57 6.62 17.45 3.96
CA THR A 57 5.41 17.93 4.65
C THR A 57 4.31 18.36 3.67
N HIS A 58 4.68 18.96 2.54
CA HIS A 58 3.73 19.39 1.50
C HIS A 58 3.09 18.22 0.72
N ILE A 59 3.55 16.99 0.97
CA ILE A 59 3.05 15.75 0.33
C ILE A 59 2.25 14.93 1.35
N ASN A 60 2.82 14.71 2.54
CA ASN A 60 2.31 13.76 3.54
C ASN A 60 1.83 14.42 4.86
N ASP A 61 1.82 15.74 4.90
CA ASP A 61 1.43 16.55 6.07
C ASP A 61 2.23 16.25 7.37
N ILE A 62 3.27 15.40 7.32
CA ILE A 62 4.11 15.12 8.49
C ILE A 62 5.09 16.26 8.70
N THR A 63 5.20 16.70 9.95
CA THR A 63 6.13 17.74 10.41
C THR A 63 7.17 17.16 11.37
N GLU A 64 8.21 17.95 11.68
CA GLU A 64 9.16 17.58 12.74
C GLU A 64 8.48 17.43 14.11
N GLU A 65 7.41 18.18 14.36
CA GLU A 65 6.65 18.12 15.62
C GLU A 65 5.95 16.77 15.80
N ASP A 66 5.45 16.18 14.73
CA ASP A 66 4.82 14.85 14.75
C ASP A 66 5.83 13.75 15.10
N LEU A 67 7.10 13.98 14.82
CA LEU A 67 8.19 13.03 15.06
C LEU A 67 8.84 13.22 16.44
N VAL A 68 8.43 14.23 17.22
CA VAL A 68 8.97 14.42 18.57
C VAL A 68 8.62 13.25 19.47
N GLY A 69 9.64 12.58 20.00
CA GLY A 69 9.45 11.39 20.84
C GLY A 69 9.21 10.09 20.08
N ALA A 70 9.21 10.14 18.72
CA ALA A 70 9.17 8.92 17.92
C ALA A 70 10.38 8.01 18.26
N THR A 71 10.12 6.72 18.33
CA THR A 71 11.15 5.70 18.61
C THR A 71 11.31 4.77 17.42
N ALA A 72 12.52 4.32 17.19
CA ALA A 72 12.79 3.33 16.16
C ALA A 72 11.96 2.06 16.39
N LEU A 73 11.58 1.40 15.31
CA LEU A 73 10.99 0.06 15.37
C LEU A 73 12.05 -0.93 15.90
N THR A 74 11.69 -1.73 16.87
CA THR A 74 12.55 -2.77 17.42
C THR A 74 12.23 -4.15 16.82
N GLN A 75 13.13 -5.12 16.96
CA GLN A 75 12.86 -6.50 16.58
C GLN A 75 11.62 -7.05 17.30
N LEU A 76 11.51 -6.79 18.61
CA LEU A 76 10.37 -7.27 19.41
C LEU A 76 9.03 -6.70 18.90
N GLU A 77 8.98 -5.39 18.61
CA GLU A 77 7.78 -4.77 18.04
C GLU A 77 7.45 -5.35 16.67
N PHE A 78 8.47 -5.60 15.85
CA PHE A 78 8.26 -6.21 14.53
C PHE A 78 7.72 -7.65 14.66
N ASP A 79 8.27 -8.45 15.56
CA ASP A 79 7.78 -9.81 15.81
C ASP A 79 6.33 -9.82 16.31
N GLN A 80 5.96 -8.85 17.16
CA GLN A 80 4.57 -8.64 17.58
C GLN A 80 3.65 -8.28 16.40
N LEU A 81 4.09 -7.41 15.49
CA LEU A 81 3.35 -7.07 14.28
C LEU A 81 3.17 -8.29 13.35
N VAL A 82 4.23 -9.09 13.19
CA VAL A 82 4.17 -10.32 12.39
C VAL A 82 3.11 -11.27 12.94
N GLU A 83 3.04 -11.46 14.24
CA GLU A 83 2.04 -12.31 14.89
C GLU A 83 0.64 -11.71 14.80
N GLU A 84 0.49 -10.45 15.18
CA GLU A 84 -0.80 -9.76 15.32
C GLU A 84 -1.50 -9.55 13.98
N PHE A 85 -0.75 -9.22 12.94
CA PHE A 85 -1.25 -9.02 11.57
C PHE A 85 -1.07 -10.27 10.69
N GLU A 86 -0.50 -11.35 11.21
CA GLU A 86 -0.25 -12.60 10.48
C GLU A 86 0.55 -12.40 9.19
N LEU A 87 1.57 -11.49 9.23
CA LEU A 87 2.28 -11.00 8.05
C LEU A 87 3.00 -12.09 7.24
N GLU A 88 3.42 -13.20 7.85
CA GLU A 88 4.04 -14.34 7.15
C GLU A 88 3.01 -15.25 6.46
N LYS A 89 1.72 -15.13 6.80
CA LYS A 89 0.66 -15.99 6.27
C LYS A 89 -0.18 -15.31 5.21
N ARG A 90 -0.25 -13.96 5.23
CA ARG A 90 -1.08 -13.14 4.36
C ARG A 90 -0.26 -12.51 3.26
N GLU A 91 -0.91 -12.18 2.15
CA GLU A 91 -0.30 -11.30 1.14
C GLU A 91 -0.37 -9.86 1.62
N ILE A 92 0.76 -9.15 1.59
CA ILE A 92 0.85 -7.75 1.99
C ILE A 92 0.60 -6.90 0.76
N LEU A 93 -0.58 -6.28 0.69
CA LEU A 93 -0.96 -5.37 -0.39
C LEU A 93 -0.20 -4.07 -0.27
N ILE A 94 0.35 -3.60 -1.40
CA ILE A 94 0.91 -2.28 -1.56
C ILE A 94 0.43 -1.63 -2.86
N TYR A 95 0.25 -0.31 -2.82
CA TYR A 95 -0.06 0.50 -4.00
C TYR A 95 1.11 1.42 -4.32
N ALA A 96 2.13 0.92 -4.96
CA ALA A 96 3.36 1.67 -5.15
C ALA A 96 3.94 1.60 -6.55
N GLY A 97 4.71 2.62 -6.93
CA GLY A 97 5.64 2.53 -8.03
C GLY A 97 6.85 1.66 -7.64
N ARG A 98 7.17 0.63 -8.43
CA ARG A 98 8.40 -0.18 -8.27
C ARG A 98 8.61 -0.79 -6.87
N ASN A 99 7.54 -1.19 -6.18
CA ASN A 99 7.61 -1.72 -4.81
C ASN A 99 8.25 -0.72 -3.82
N PHE A 100 7.91 0.54 -3.93
CA PHE A 100 8.45 1.64 -3.15
C PHE A 100 8.40 1.36 -1.64
N ASP A 101 7.20 1.04 -1.12
CA ASP A 101 6.96 0.80 0.30
C ASP A 101 7.81 -0.35 0.85
N ALA A 102 7.80 -1.49 0.15
CA ALA A 102 8.61 -2.65 0.52
C ALA A 102 10.12 -2.33 0.50
N SER A 103 10.57 -1.47 -0.42
CA SER A 103 11.97 -1.05 -0.52
C SER A 103 12.40 -0.19 0.66
N PHE A 104 11.54 0.72 1.13
CA PHE A 104 11.81 1.54 2.32
C PHE A 104 11.82 0.71 3.59
N LEU A 105 10.82 -0.18 3.78
CA LEU A 105 10.80 -1.08 4.92
C LEU A 105 12.05 -1.98 4.95
N SER A 106 12.43 -2.57 3.81
CA SER A 106 13.63 -3.41 3.71
C SER A 106 14.91 -2.66 4.07
N ALA A 107 15.07 -1.43 3.56
CA ALA A 107 16.25 -0.62 3.85
C ALA A 107 16.30 -0.21 5.33
N TYR A 108 15.16 0.15 5.91
CA TYR A 108 15.03 0.49 7.33
C TYR A 108 15.38 -0.70 8.21
N MET A 109 14.73 -1.86 7.99
CA MET A 109 14.97 -3.08 8.76
C MET A 109 16.44 -3.50 8.72
N LYS A 110 17.08 -3.39 7.55
CA LYS A 110 18.50 -3.69 7.39
C LYS A 110 19.37 -2.76 8.24
N ARG A 111 19.09 -1.45 8.28
CA ARG A 111 19.84 -0.47 9.12
C ARG A 111 19.73 -0.82 10.59
N HIS A 112 18.53 -1.16 11.05
CA HIS A 112 18.24 -1.45 12.44
C HIS A 112 18.50 -2.89 12.86
N ARG A 113 19.01 -3.73 11.93
CA ARG A 113 19.24 -5.18 12.18
C ARG A 113 17.98 -5.89 12.63
N ILE A 114 16.85 -5.55 12.03
CA ILE A 114 15.57 -6.23 12.20
C ILE A 114 15.49 -7.33 11.14
N PHE A 115 15.26 -8.56 11.55
CA PHE A 115 15.22 -9.74 10.70
C PHE A 115 13.78 -10.16 10.38
N GLY A 116 13.58 -10.92 9.32
CA GLY A 116 12.28 -11.50 8.96
C GLY A 116 11.65 -10.87 7.71
N PHE A 117 12.23 -9.80 7.13
CA PHE A 117 11.70 -9.19 5.90
C PHE A 117 11.57 -10.19 4.75
N GLU A 118 12.49 -11.13 4.63
CA GLU A 118 12.51 -12.15 3.57
C GLU A 118 11.35 -13.14 3.62
N LYS A 119 10.62 -13.18 4.73
CA LYS A 119 9.43 -14.02 4.90
C LYS A 119 8.14 -13.31 4.51
N LEU A 120 8.20 -12.00 4.26
CA LEU A 120 7.05 -11.18 3.89
C LEU A 120 6.74 -11.33 2.40
N ASN A 121 5.48 -11.52 2.07
CA ASN A 121 5.01 -11.66 0.70
C ASN A 121 4.27 -10.40 0.24
N PHE A 122 4.93 -9.53 -0.51
CA PHE A 122 4.34 -8.29 -1.02
C PHE A 122 3.64 -8.48 -2.36
N TYR A 123 2.39 -8.06 -2.44
CA TYR A 123 1.61 -8.00 -3.66
C TYR A 123 1.34 -6.54 -4.07
N ASN A 124 2.05 -6.08 -5.09
CA ASN A 124 1.86 -4.72 -5.63
C ASN A 124 0.72 -4.71 -6.65
N PHE A 125 -0.48 -4.34 -6.22
CA PHE A 125 -1.64 -4.37 -7.10
C PHE A 125 -1.65 -3.26 -8.16
N LYS A 126 -1.00 -2.12 -7.93
CA LYS A 126 -0.78 -1.11 -8.96
C LYS A 126 0.01 -1.69 -10.14
N LYS A 127 1.08 -2.41 -9.86
CA LYS A 127 1.91 -3.05 -10.88
C LYS A 127 1.21 -4.23 -11.54
N ASN A 128 0.61 -5.09 -10.74
CA ASN A 128 0.11 -6.37 -11.21
C ASN A 128 -1.26 -6.27 -11.87
N ILE A 129 -2.13 -5.37 -11.40
CA ILE A 129 -3.47 -5.20 -11.95
C ILE A 129 -3.48 -4.03 -12.94
N ILE A 130 -3.12 -2.83 -12.48
CA ILE A 130 -3.31 -1.60 -13.24
C ILE A 130 -2.37 -1.58 -14.44
N SER A 131 -1.06 -1.72 -14.22
CA SER A 131 -0.06 -1.58 -15.29
C SER A 131 -0.13 -2.71 -16.31
N SER A 132 -0.49 -3.93 -15.90
CA SER A 132 -0.51 -5.08 -16.80
C SER A 132 -1.78 -5.15 -17.65
N LYS A 133 -2.90 -4.62 -17.18
CA LYS A 133 -4.20 -4.82 -17.81
C LYS A 133 -4.81 -3.54 -18.42
N TYR A 134 -4.47 -2.36 -17.89
CA TYR A 134 -5.11 -1.11 -18.29
C TYR A 134 -4.17 -0.09 -18.96
N SER A 135 -2.88 -0.34 -19.03
CA SER A 135 -1.88 0.67 -19.44
C SER A 135 -1.91 1.96 -18.61
N TYR A 136 -2.46 1.93 -17.42
CA TYR A 136 -2.67 3.08 -16.52
C TYR A 136 -1.49 3.33 -15.58
N GLY A 137 -0.28 3.01 -15.99
CA GLY A 137 0.91 3.13 -15.14
C GLY A 137 1.14 4.51 -14.51
N ASN A 138 0.53 5.56 -15.10
CA ASN A 138 0.65 6.95 -14.64
C ASN A 138 -0.62 7.50 -13.99
N ILE A 139 -1.68 6.69 -13.84
CA ILE A 139 -2.90 7.20 -13.23
C ILE A 139 -2.72 7.35 -11.72
N THR A 140 -3.21 8.46 -11.17
CA THR A 140 -3.12 8.72 -9.73
C THR A 140 -4.10 7.88 -8.93
N LYS A 141 -3.84 7.68 -7.63
CA LYS A 141 -4.76 7.00 -6.70
C LYS A 141 -6.13 7.67 -6.71
N ASP A 142 -6.19 9.01 -6.69
CA ASP A 142 -7.43 9.81 -6.74
C ASP A 142 -8.26 9.55 -7.99
N ASN A 143 -7.61 9.52 -9.15
CA ASN A 143 -8.30 9.23 -10.40
C ASN A 143 -8.89 7.82 -10.40
N LEU A 144 -8.17 6.83 -9.86
CA LEU A 144 -8.68 5.47 -9.72
C LEU A 144 -9.86 5.41 -8.75
N CYS A 145 -9.77 6.09 -7.60
CA CYS A 145 -10.88 6.17 -6.65
C CYS A 145 -12.13 6.79 -7.30
N SER A 146 -11.95 7.84 -8.09
CA SER A 146 -13.05 8.45 -8.86
C SER A 146 -13.66 7.47 -9.87
N ILE A 147 -12.84 6.78 -10.66
CA ILE A 147 -13.27 5.80 -11.67
C ILE A 147 -14.06 4.65 -11.02
N PHE A 148 -13.52 4.08 -9.95
CA PHE A 148 -14.12 2.93 -9.27
C PHE A 148 -15.17 3.33 -8.22
N LYS A 149 -15.50 4.63 -8.12
CA LYS A 149 -16.48 5.17 -7.16
C LYS A 149 -16.20 4.70 -5.72
N VAL A 150 -14.95 4.86 -5.32
CA VAL A 150 -14.53 4.61 -3.94
C VAL A 150 -14.80 5.86 -3.14
N ASP A 151 -15.92 5.85 -2.41
CA ASP A 151 -16.37 7.00 -1.61
C ASP A 151 -15.76 7.03 -0.22
N GLY A 152 -15.67 8.24 0.34
CA GLY A 152 -15.58 8.45 1.80
C GLY A 152 -14.20 8.50 2.40
N VAL A 153 -13.12 8.53 1.60
CA VAL A 153 -11.79 8.84 2.14
C VAL A 153 -11.28 10.07 1.42
N LYS A 154 -11.22 11.20 2.11
CA LYS A 154 -10.38 12.31 1.64
C LYS A 154 -8.95 11.78 1.63
N THR A 155 -8.25 11.97 0.53
CA THR A 155 -6.81 11.77 0.43
C THR A 155 -6.10 12.78 1.33
N VAL A 156 -6.16 12.52 2.61
CA VAL A 156 -5.20 13.05 3.56
C VAL A 156 -4.12 11.97 3.56
N HIS A 157 -2.93 12.30 3.11
CA HIS A 157 -1.76 11.42 3.16
C HIS A 157 -1.46 11.08 4.63
N SER A 158 -2.25 10.17 5.18
CA SER A 158 -1.98 9.55 6.47
C SER A 158 -2.01 8.05 6.23
N GLY A 159 -0.92 7.38 6.46
CA GLY A 159 -0.73 5.98 6.12
C GLY A 159 -1.89 5.06 6.53
N ARG A 160 -2.58 5.38 7.66
CA ARG A 160 -3.79 4.69 8.10
C ARG A 160 -4.94 4.82 7.11
N ASN A 161 -5.25 6.05 6.69
CA ASN A 161 -6.34 6.31 5.75
C ASN A 161 -6.00 5.77 4.35
N ASP A 162 -4.72 5.84 3.98
CA ASP A 162 -4.23 5.31 2.72
C ASP A 162 -4.36 3.79 2.65
N CYS A 163 -4.02 3.06 3.71
CA CYS A 163 -4.25 1.60 3.77
C CYS A 163 -5.74 1.24 3.59
N MET A 164 -6.65 1.94 4.27
CA MET A 164 -8.10 1.69 4.15
C MET A 164 -8.61 2.01 2.75
N LEU A 165 -8.13 3.11 2.15
CA LEU A 165 -8.48 3.51 0.79
C LEU A 165 -7.98 2.50 -0.24
N GLU A 166 -6.76 2.04 -0.09
CA GLU A 166 -6.14 1.04 -0.94
C GLU A 166 -6.87 -0.29 -0.89
N TRP A 167 -7.28 -0.73 0.30
CA TRP A 167 -8.12 -1.91 0.43
C TRP A 167 -9.44 -1.77 -0.34
N LYS A 168 -10.17 -0.67 -0.13
CA LYS A 168 -11.43 -0.41 -0.83
C LYS A 168 -11.24 -0.35 -2.34
N LEU A 169 -10.15 0.27 -2.79
CA LEU A 169 -9.82 0.34 -4.21
C LEU A 169 -9.52 -1.06 -4.78
N PHE A 170 -8.71 -1.84 -4.10
CA PHE A 170 -8.38 -3.21 -4.48
C PHE A 170 -9.63 -4.09 -4.59
N GLU A 171 -10.49 -4.06 -3.59
CA GLU A 171 -11.75 -4.80 -3.53
C GLU A 171 -12.69 -4.43 -4.70
N LYS A 172 -12.84 -3.14 -4.98
CA LYS A 172 -13.63 -2.65 -6.11
C LYS A 172 -13.04 -3.08 -7.45
N MET A 173 -11.74 -2.98 -7.61
CA MET A 173 -11.06 -3.36 -8.84
C MET A 173 -11.15 -4.86 -9.08
N GLU A 174 -10.99 -5.68 -8.07
CA GLU A 174 -11.10 -7.13 -8.19
C GLU A 174 -12.54 -7.55 -8.51
N GLY A 175 -13.52 -7.03 -7.82
CA GLY A 175 -14.94 -7.29 -8.10
C GLY A 175 -15.32 -6.96 -9.54
N TYR A 176 -14.74 -5.89 -10.10
CA TYR A 176 -14.93 -5.52 -11.49
C TYR A 176 -14.35 -6.57 -12.47
N PHE A 177 -13.17 -7.11 -12.17
CA PHE A 177 -12.57 -8.19 -12.98
C PHE A 177 -13.40 -9.46 -12.99
N TYR A 178 -13.99 -9.81 -11.87
CA TYR A 178 -14.84 -10.99 -11.75
C TYR A 178 -16.05 -10.91 -12.70
N LEU A 179 -16.70 -9.76 -12.79
CA LEU A 179 -17.87 -9.56 -13.64
C LEU A 179 -17.53 -9.60 -15.13
N VAL A 180 -16.32 -9.22 -15.51
CA VAL A 180 -15.90 -9.16 -16.91
C VAL A 180 -15.30 -10.48 -17.41
N THR A 181 -14.70 -11.28 -16.51
CA THR A 181 -14.03 -12.54 -16.89
C THR A 181 -14.95 -13.74 -16.92
N GLU A 182 -16.07 -13.74 -16.19
CA GLU A 182 -17.06 -14.84 -16.22
C GLU A 182 -17.94 -14.85 -17.47
N GLY A 183 -18.00 -13.74 -18.23
CA GLY A 183 -18.79 -13.61 -19.46
C GLY A 183 -18.02 -13.76 -20.77
N GLY A 184 -16.71 -13.96 -20.76
CA GLY A 184 -15.85 -13.90 -21.93
C GLY A 184 -15.28 -15.24 -22.36
N GLY A 185 -15.63 -15.70 -23.57
CA GLY A 185 -14.95 -16.81 -24.25
C GLY A 185 -13.46 -16.51 -24.53
N GLU A 186 -12.75 -17.45 -25.13
CA GLU A 186 -11.28 -17.55 -25.27
C GLU A 186 -10.52 -16.34 -25.83
N ASP A 187 -11.18 -15.32 -26.31
CA ASP A 187 -10.58 -14.05 -26.75
C ASP A 187 -10.74 -12.99 -25.65
N ASN A 188 -9.86 -13.02 -24.65
CA ASN A 188 -9.79 -12.05 -23.54
C ASN A 188 -9.42 -10.62 -24.00
N VAL A 189 -10.20 -10.03 -24.87
CA VAL A 189 -10.22 -8.59 -25.11
C VAL A 189 -11.15 -7.99 -24.08
N PHE A 190 -10.58 -7.38 -23.04
CA PHE A 190 -11.34 -6.61 -22.05
C PHE A 190 -12.11 -5.49 -22.76
N ARG A 191 -13.37 -5.68 -23.05
CA ARG A 191 -14.27 -4.59 -23.36
C ARG A 191 -14.60 -3.94 -22.02
N LEU A 192 -13.99 -2.78 -21.79
CA LEU A 192 -14.52 -1.83 -20.79
C LEU A 192 -15.99 -1.63 -21.17
N ASN A 193 -16.88 -1.78 -20.21
CA ASN A 193 -18.26 -1.38 -20.37
C ASN A 193 -18.23 0.10 -20.83
N GLU A 194 -18.91 0.44 -21.92
CA GLU A 194 -18.86 1.78 -22.53
C GLU A 194 -19.30 2.89 -21.57
N ASP A 195 -19.94 2.54 -20.44
CA ASP A 195 -20.28 3.43 -19.34
C ASP A 195 -19.07 3.93 -18.51
N TYR A 196 -17.87 3.43 -18.77
CA TYR A 196 -16.62 3.81 -18.09
C TYR A 196 -15.58 4.39 -19.07
N ILE A 197 -16.02 5.31 -19.93
CA ILE A 197 -15.11 6.09 -20.75
C ILE A 197 -14.36 7.05 -19.83
N ILE A 198 -13.06 6.86 -19.73
CA ILE A 198 -12.15 7.80 -19.06
C ILE A 198 -12.01 8.99 -20.00
N PRO A 199 -12.34 10.22 -19.56
CA PRO A 199 -12.03 11.41 -20.34
C PRO A 199 -10.51 11.49 -20.57
N ALA A 200 -10.14 11.76 -21.82
CA ALA A 200 -8.75 11.95 -22.22
C ALA A 200 -8.13 13.19 -21.58
#